data_ad427d1f53a188db18adf824b2f9695a
#
_entry.id   ad427d1f53a188db18adf824b2f9695a
#
_cell.length_a   1.000
_cell.length_b   1.000
_cell.length_c   1.000
_cell.angle_alpha   90.00
_cell.angle_beta   90.00
_cell.angle_gamma   90.00
#
_symmetry.space_group_name_H-M   'P 1'
#
loop_
_entity.id
_entity.type
_entity.pdbx_description
1 polymer ?
#
loop_
_entity_poly.entity_id
_entity_poly.type
_entity_poly.pdbx_seq_one_letter_code
_entity_poly.pdbx_strand_id
1 'polypeptide(L)'
;MADNAAVNPAKPSGAGGQAQAGAPVGKTPAQQHDIYGAYDSRDELVWAQETQKFVDEGNGIFHDAGKLGGTIAVSCDMCHPNASNTHPESYPKFQPQLGRVALLRDMINWCIEHPVRGKVLAPDDPKMRALEAYIIAQRKGVPLDYGKR
;
A
#
# COMPACT_ATOMS: atom_id res chain seq x y z
N MET A 1 -36.13 -2.06 16.01
CA MET A 1 -35.33 -3.28 16.12
C MET A 1 -35.20 -3.80 14.71
N ALA A 2 -34.07 -3.60 14.07
CA ALA A 2 -33.80 -4.05 12.71
C ALA A 2 -32.68 -5.08 12.81
N ASP A 3 -33.00 -6.32 12.47
CA ASP A 3 -32.07 -7.45 12.43
C ASP A 3 -31.04 -7.22 11.32
N ASN A 4 -29.79 -7.10 11.75
CA ASN A 4 -28.65 -7.02 10.84
C ASN A 4 -28.21 -8.47 10.54
N ALA A 5 -28.77 -9.08 9.49
CA ALA A 5 -28.37 -10.39 9.02
C ALA A 5 -26.94 -10.34 8.50
N ALA A 6 -26.02 -10.96 9.21
CA ALA A 6 -24.65 -11.15 8.80
C ALA A 6 -24.60 -11.96 7.49
N VAL A 7 -24.09 -11.36 6.42
CA VAL A 7 -23.80 -12.07 5.17
C VAL A 7 -22.55 -12.90 5.40
N ASN A 8 -22.77 -14.21 5.52
CA ASN A 8 -21.71 -15.20 5.67
C ASN A 8 -21.11 -15.50 4.28
N PRO A 9 -19.82 -15.26 4.00
CA PRO A 9 -19.24 -15.63 2.71
C PRO A 9 -19.11 -17.15 2.62
N ALA A 10 -19.68 -17.71 1.56
CA ALA A 10 -19.63 -19.12 1.26
C ALA A 10 -18.18 -19.61 1.11
N LYS A 11 -17.86 -20.68 1.84
CA LYS A 11 -16.61 -21.41 1.76
C LYS A 11 -16.47 -22.04 0.35
N PRO A 12 -15.38 -21.81 -0.40
CA PRO A 12 -15.18 -22.51 -1.65
C PRO A 12 -14.90 -23.99 -1.40
N SER A 13 -15.73 -24.86 -1.97
CA SER A 13 -15.52 -26.30 -1.99
C SER A 13 -14.32 -26.61 -2.90
N GLY A 14 -13.30 -27.25 -2.33
CA GLY A 14 -12.13 -27.68 -3.05
C GLY A 14 -12.47 -28.79 -4.05
N ALA A 15 -12.24 -28.54 -5.33
CA ALA A 15 -12.02 -29.57 -6.33
C ALA A 15 -10.51 -29.65 -6.57
N GLY A 16 -9.92 -30.78 -6.19
CA GLY A 16 -8.51 -31.07 -6.45
C GLY A 16 -8.24 -31.18 -7.95
N GLY A 17 -7.62 -30.18 -8.52
CA GLY A 17 -7.03 -30.23 -9.84
C GLY A 17 -5.54 -30.54 -9.71
N GLN A 18 -5.13 -31.67 -10.30
CA GLN A 18 -3.74 -32.06 -10.40
C GLN A 18 -2.95 -30.99 -11.16
N ALA A 19 -1.86 -30.52 -10.57
CA ALA A 19 -0.90 -29.66 -11.23
C ALA A 19 -0.26 -30.39 -12.39
N GLN A 20 -0.62 -30.05 -13.63
CA GLN A 20 0.13 -30.44 -14.80
C GLN A 20 1.36 -29.54 -14.94
N ALA A 21 2.53 -30.17 -14.93
CA ALA A 21 3.79 -29.52 -15.13
C ALA A 21 3.87 -28.87 -16.52
N GLY A 22 4.16 -27.58 -16.54
CA GLY A 22 4.89 -26.79 -17.49
C GLY A 22 4.75 -27.09 -18.98
N ALA A 23 3.78 -26.40 -19.63
CA ALA A 23 4.00 -25.94 -21.00
C ALA A 23 4.58 -24.52 -20.96
N PRO A 24 5.45 -24.10 -21.90
CA PRO A 24 5.94 -22.72 -21.95
C PRO A 24 4.74 -21.79 -22.08
N VAL A 25 4.68 -20.79 -21.20
CA VAL A 25 3.60 -19.79 -21.19
C VAL A 25 3.81 -18.86 -22.40
N GLY A 26 3.46 -19.37 -23.57
CA GLY A 26 3.28 -18.54 -24.75
C GLY A 26 1.91 -17.85 -24.66
N LYS A 27 1.86 -16.56 -24.97
CA LYS A 27 0.61 -15.80 -25.05
C LYS A 27 -0.38 -16.54 -25.96
N THR A 28 -1.53 -16.95 -25.44
CA THR A 28 -2.58 -17.49 -26.29
C THR A 28 -3.24 -16.35 -27.09
N PRO A 29 -3.80 -16.60 -28.29
CA PRO A 29 -4.50 -15.54 -29.04
C PRO A 29 -5.62 -14.86 -28.26
N ALA A 30 -6.25 -15.53 -27.31
CA ALA A 30 -7.26 -14.98 -26.43
C ALA A 30 -6.67 -13.97 -25.42
N GLN A 31 -5.44 -14.17 -24.96
CA GLN A 31 -4.74 -13.26 -24.04
C GLN A 31 -4.26 -11.98 -24.73
N GLN A 32 -4.16 -11.98 -26.07
CA GLN A 32 -3.76 -10.80 -26.85
C GLN A 32 -4.87 -9.76 -26.97
N HIS A 33 -6.11 -10.12 -26.65
CA HIS A 33 -7.30 -9.26 -26.73
C HIS A 33 -7.90 -8.92 -25.37
N ASP A 34 -7.26 -9.32 -24.27
CA ASP A 34 -7.68 -8.92 -22.93
C ASP A 34 -7.48 -7.41 -22.77
N ILE A 35 -8.46 -6.73 -22.17
CA ILE A 35 -8.38 -5.30 -21.85
C ILE A 35 -7.21 -4.96 -20.92
N TYR A 36 -6.70 -5.93 -20.19
CA TYR A 36 -5.52 -5.80 -19.33
C TYR A 36 -4.20 -6.15 -20.06
N GLY A 37 -4.28 -6.56 -21.34
CA GLY A 37 -3.14 -7.01 -22.11
C GLY A 37 -2.63 -8.38 -21.68
N ALA A 38 -1.99 -9.08 -22.60
CA ALA A 38 -1.24 -10.29 -22.25
C ALA A 38 0.15 -9.87 -21.72
N TYR A 39 0.54 -10.37 -20.58
CA TYR A 39 1.85 -10.13 -19.97
C TYR A 39 2.61 -11.45 -19.78
N ASP A 40 3.92 -11.38 -19.74
CA ASP A 40 4.80 -12.51 -19.54
C ASP A 40 5.72 -12.29 -18.31
N SER A 41 6.59 -13.26 -18.05
CA SER A 41 7.53 -13.19 -16.92
C SER A 41 8.49 -12.00 -16.97
N ARG A 42 8.74 -11.46 -18.17
CA ARG A 42 9.56 -10.24 -18.32
C ARG A 42 8.79 -9.00 -17.87
N ASP A 43 7.50 -8.94 -18.20
CA ASP A 43 6.62 -7.88 -17.73
C ASP A 43 6.53 -7.90 -16.20
N GLU A 44 6.36 -9.09 -15.60
CA GLU A 44 6.33 -9.27 -14.14
C GLU A 44 7.63 -8.79 -13.48
N LEU A 45 8.78 -9.07 -14.08
CA LEU A 45 10.08 -8.57 -13.60
C LEU A 45 10.16 -7.04 -13.65
N VAL A 46 9.72 -6.44 -14.75
CA VAL A 46 9.71 -4.98 -14.90
C VAL A 46 8.80 -4.35 -13.85
N TRP A 47 7.60 -4.88 -13.64
CA TRP A 47 6.68 -4.36 -12.63
C TRP A 47 7.22 -4.52 -11.21
N ALA A 48 7.87 -5.63 -10.90
CA ALA A 48 8.51 -5.85 -9.62
C ALA A 48 9.64 -4.82 -9.39
N GLN A 49 10.46 -4.54 -10.42
CA GLN A 49 11.52 -3.54 -10.35
C GLN A 49 10.95 -2.13 -10.18
N GLU A 50 9.91 -1.76 -10.94
CA GLU A 50 9.27 -0.45 -10.79
C GLU A 50 8.61 -0.30 -9.41
N THR A 51 7.97 -1.35 -8.90
CA THR A 51 7.43 -1.35 -7.54
C THR A 51 8.54 -1.14 -6.51
N GLN A 52 9.68 -1.84 -6.66
CA GLN A 52 10.80 -1.70 -5.74
C GLN A 52 11.40 -0.30 -5.76
N LYS A 53 11.47 0.37 -6.92
CA LYS A 53 11.92 1.77 -7.01
C LYS A 53 11.06 2.70 -6.16
N PHE A 54 9.72 2.55 -6.19
CA PHE A 54 8.83 3.32 -5.33
C PHE A 54 9.11 3.07 -3.85
N VAL A 55 9.32 1.80 -3.47
CA VAL A 55 9.64 1.43 -2.09
C VAL A 55 10.97 2.05 -1.64
N ASP A 56 12.00 1.98 -2.48
CA ASP A 56 13.33 2.52 -2.19
C ASP A 56 13.32 4.06 -2.10
N GLU A 57 12.60 4.73 -2.99
CA GLU A 57 12.39 6.17 -2.93
C GLU A 57 11.64 6.56 -1.65
N GLY A 58 10.58 5.84 -1.32
CA GLY A 58 9.80 6.04 -0.09
C GLY A 58 10.63 5.82 1.17
N ASN A 59 11.49 4.81 1.17
CA ASN A 59 12.47 4.58 2.23
C ASN A 59 13.37 5.81 2.43
N GLY A 60 13.93 6.31 1.33
CA GLY A 60 14.79 7.50 1.37
C GLY A 60 14.08 8.77 1.85
N ILE A 61 12.78 8.92 1.57
CA ILE A 61 11.98 10.06 2.05
C ILE A 61 11.61 9.86 3.52
N PHE A 62 11.24 8.65 3.92
CA PHE A 62 10.82 8.31 5.28
C PHE A 62 11.93 8.59 6.31
N HIS A 63 13.19 8.33 5.93
CA HIS A 63 14.37 8.56 6.76
C HIS A 63 14.98 9.96 6.64
N ASP A 64 14.42 10.81 5.77
CA ASP A 64 14.89 12.19 5.56
C ASP A 64 13.71 13.15 5.36
N ALA A 65 13.20 13.69 6.46
CA ALA A 65 12.08 14.64 6.45
C ALA A 65 12.41 15.96 5.76
N GLY A 66 13.70 16.27 5.56
CA GLY A 66 14.13 17.43 4.76
C GLY A 66 13.58 17.41 3.34
N LYS A 67 13.40 16.20 2.76
CA LYS A 67 12.77 16.00 1.43
C LYS A 67 11.31 16.42 1.37
N LEU A 68 10.66 16.54 2.54
CA LEU A 68 9.28 17.01 2.72
C LEU A 68 9.21 18.48 3.13
N GLY A 69 10.36 19.17 3.18
CA GLY A 69 10.46 20.53 3.71
C GLY A 69 10.33 20.58 5.23
N GLY A 70 10.61 19.47 5.91
CA GLY A 70 10.54 19.36 7.37
C GLY A 70 11.53 20.28 8.07
N THR A 71 11.09 20.89 9.17
CA THR A 71 11.89 21.87 9.93
C THR A 71 12.06 21.48 11.39
N ILE A 72 11.29 20.53 11.90
CA ILE A 72 11.33 20.07 13.28
C ILE A 72 11.81 18.61 13.36
N ALA A 73 11.03 17.66 12.84
CA ALA A 73 11.46 16.27 12.80
C ALA A 73 12.46 16.05 11.67
N VAL A 74 13.53 15.31 11.94
CA VAL A 74 14.56 15.00 10.94
C VAL A 74 14.18 13.78 10.09
N SER A 75 13.32 12.91 10.60
CA SER A 75 12.77 11.74 9.88
C SER A 75 11.43 11.30 10.44
N CYS A 76 10.64 10.57 9.66
CA CYS A 76 9.42 9.89 10.13
C CYS A 76 9.77 8.74 11.09
N ASP A 77 10.96 8.21 10.97
CA ASP A 77 11.54 7.13 11.75
C ASP A 77 11.65 7.46 13.25
N MET A 78 11.69 8.75 13.61
CA MET A 78 11.73 9.20 15.00
C MET A 78 10.52 8.71 15.83
N CYS A 79 9.35 8.57 15.19
CA CYS A 79 8.12 8.08 15.82
C CYS A 79 7.76 6.65 15.36
N HIS A 80 8.16 6.27 14.17
CA HIS A 80 7.80 5.00 13.53
C HIS A 80 9.04 4.29 12.98
N PRO A 81 9.94 3.74 13.84
CA PRO A 81 11.17 3.10 13.38
C PRO A 81 10.91 2.09 12.27
N ASN A 82 11.49 2.29 11.08
CA ASN A 82 11.26 1.50 9.87
C ASN A 82 9.75 1.30 9.57
N ALA A 83 8.96 2.36 9.69
CA ALA A 83 7.51 2.37 9.54
C ALA A 83 6.75 1.41 10.48
N SER A 84 7.36 0.94 11.57
CA SER A 84 6.66 0.16 12.60
C SER A 84 5.53 0.97 13.23
N ASN A 85 4.49 0.30 13.69
CA ASN A 85 3.30 0.89 14.31
C ASN A 85 2.50 1.86 13.42
N THR A 86 2.74 1.86 12.11
CA THR A 86 1.96 2.67 11.15
C THR A 86 0.63 2.01 10.79
N HIS A 87 0.58 0.68 10.81
CA HIS A 87 -0.61 -0.13 10.56
C HIS A 87 -1.38 0.23 9.28
N PRO A 88 -0.72 0.29 8.10
CA PRO A 88 -1.38 0.63 6.84
C PRO A 88 -2.50 -0.34 6.46
N GLU A 89 -2.42 -1.59 6.92
CA GLU A 89 -3.44 -2.64 6.73
C GLU A 89 -4.80 -2.29 7.35
N SER A 90 -4.83 -1.34 8.29
CA SER A 90 -6.05 -0.93 8.98
C SER A 90 -6.83 0.19 8.29
N TYR A 91 -6.28 0.81 7.25
CA TYR A 91 -6.96 1.89 6.52
C TYR A 91 -7.93 1.34 5.44
N PRO A 92 -9.07 2.03 5.18
CA PRO A 92 -9.51 3.26 5.82
C PRO A 92 -10.01 3.03 7.26
N LYS A 93 -9.74 3.99 8.15
CA LYS A 93 -10.22 3.94 9.55
C LYS A 93 -10.51 5.33 10.11
N PHE A 94 -11.26 5.38 11.22
CA PHE A 94 -11.45 6.64 11.95
C PHE A 94 -10.14 7.07 12.61
N GLN A 95 -9.71 8.31 12.34
CA GLN A 95 -8.54 8.92 12.93
C GLN A 95 -8.95 10.07 13.84
N PRO A 96 -8.74 9.94 15.16
CA PRO A 96 -9.11 10.98 16.12
C PRO A 96 -8.44 12.33 15.82
N GLN A 97 -7.19 12.33 15.33
CA GLN A 97 -6.44 13.53 14.98
C GLN A 97 -7.10 14.32 13.84
N LEU A 98 -7.81 13.62 12.96
CA LEU A 98 -8.52 14.21 11.81
C LEU A 98 -10.01 14.36 12.04
N GLY A 99 -10.56 13.73 13.09
CA GLY A 99 -12.00 13.75 13.39
C GLY A 99 -12.87 13.09 12.32
N ARG A 100 -12.31 12.25 11.46
CA ARG A 100 -13.01 11.61 10.33
C ARG A 100 -12.41 10.25 9.98
N VAL A 101 -13.13 9.49 9.16
CA VAL A 101 -12.56 8.32 8.48
C VAL A 101 -11.55 8.82 7.45
N ALA A 102 -10.34 8.30 7.53
CA ALA A 102 -9.18 8.73 6.76
C ALA A 102 -8.57 7.58 5.97
N LEU A 103 -7.93 7.92 4.86
CA LEU A 103 -7.02 7.06 4.12
C LEU A 103 -5.61 7.15 4.73
N LEU A 104 -4.73 6.23 4.37
CA LEU A 104 -3.34 6.26 4.80
C LEU A 104 -2.66 7.60 4.47
N ARG A 105 -2.86 8.11 3.25
CA ARG A 105 -2.29 9.39 2.79
C ARG A 105 -2.76 10.61 3.57
N ASP A 106 -3.98 10.58 4.09
CA ASP A 106 -4.48 11.66 4.94
C ASP A 106 -3.69 11.73 6.25
N MET A 107 -3.36 10.57 6.83
CA MET A 107 -2.57 10.51 8.04
C MET A 107 -1.10 10.83 7.80
N ILE A 108 -0.54 10.41 6.65
CA ILE A 108 0.80 10.82 6.23
C ILE A 108 0.88 12.35 6.16
N ASN A 109 -0.07 13.00 5.50
CA ASN A 109 -0.11 14.46 5.40
C ASN A 109 -0.27 15.13 6.76
N TRP A 110 -1.09 14.57 7.66
CA TRP A 110 -1.20 15.09 9.02
C TRP A 110 0.15 15.05 9.73
N CYS A 111 0.91 13.96 9.61
CA CYS A 111 2.25 13.85 10.19
C CYS A 111 3.25 14.82 9.56
N ILE A 112 3.17 15.01 8.22
CA ILE A 112 4.02 15.98 7.52
C ILE A 112 3.76 17.40 8.05
N GLU A 113 2.50 17.78 8.21
CA GLU A 113 2.13 19.13 8.63
C GLU A 113 2.43 19.39 10.11
N HIS A 114 2.16 18.44 10.99
CA HIS A 114 2.21 18.66 12.44
C HIS A 114 3.57 18.35 13.05
N PRO A 115 4.00 17.07 13.21
CA PRO A 115 5.30 16.82 13.87
C PRO A 115 6.50 17.17 12.99
N VAL A 116 6.39 17.00 11.65
CA VAL A 116 7.50 17.26 10.72
C VAL A 116 7.62 18.75 10.38
N ARG A 117 6.50 19.48 10.37
CA ARG A 117 6.43 20.91 9.95
C ARG A 117 6.91 21.08 8.52
N GLY A 118 6.52 20.14 7.65
CA GLY A 118 6.77 20.14 6.23
C GLY A 118 5.58 20.64 5.43
N LYS A 119 5.65 20.41 4.11
CA LYS A 119 4.57 20.78 3.17
C LYS A 119 3.72 19.55 2.87
N VAL A 120 2.40 19.68 3.03
CA VAL A 120 1.44 18.66 2.60
C VAL A 120 1.60 18.34 1.12
N LEU A 121 1.44 17.07 0.79
CA LEU A 121 1.60 16.55 -0.56
C LEU A 121 0.23 16.34 -1.22
N ALA A 122 0.14 16.60 -2.52
CA ALA A 122 -1.02 16.22 -3.30
C ALA A 122 -1.18 14.69 -3.34
N PRO A 123 -2.41 14.17 -3.52
CA PRO A 123 -2.64 12.71 -3.55
C PRO A 123 -1.87 11.98 -4.64
N ASP A 124 -1.56 12.66 -5.74
CA ASP A 124 -0.81 12.16 -6.90
C ASP A 124 0.68 12.57 -6.89
N ASP A 125 1.13 13.27 -5.86
CA ASP A 125 2.54 13.65 -5.70
C ASP A 125 3.42 12.38 -5.67
N PRO A 126 4.49 12.32 -6.48
CA PRO A 126 5.40 11.18 -6.49
C PRO A 126 5.93 10.80 -5.10
N LYS A 127 6.20 11.78 -4.23
CA LYS A 127 6.65 11.53 -2.86
C LYS A 127 5.56 10.88 -2.00
N MET A 128 4.28 11.27 -2.17
CA MET A 128 3.17 10.62 -1.48
C MET A 128 3.07 9.16 -1.88
N ARG A 129 3.11 8.88 -3.18
CA ARG A 129 3.05 7.53 -3.72
C ARG A 129 4.21 6.66 -3.23
N ALA A 130 5.42 7.22 -3.20
CA ALA A 130 6.60 6.54 -2.70
C ALA A 130 6.50 6.23 -1.19
N LEU A 131 6.06 7.21 -0.38
CA LEU A 131 5.84 7.00 1.06
C LEU A 131 4.79 5.91 1.34
N GLU A 132 3.65 5.94 0.63
CA GLU A 132 2.64 4.89 0.75
C GLU A 132 3.22 3.53 0.38
N ALA A 133 3.96 3.43 -0.73
CA ALA A 133 4.58 2.19 -1.17
C ALA A 133 5.55 1.62 -0.11
N TYR A 134 6.42 2.47 0.44
CA TYR A 134 7.34 2.05 1.49
C TYR A 134 6.61 1.56 2.74
N ILE A 135 5.68 2.35 3.27
CA ILE A 135 4.94 2.01 4.49
C ILE A 135 4.16 0.70 4.32
N ILE A 136 3.49 0.52 3.18
CA ILE A 136 2.75 -0.71 2.87
C ILE A 136 3.70 -1.91 2.74
N ALA A 137 4.86 -1.73 2.11
CA ALA A 137 5.84 -2.79 1.93
C ALA A 137 6.36 -3.35 3.25
N GLN A 138 6.44 -2.53 4.32
CA GLN A 138 6.85 -2.98 5.65
C GLN A 138 5.83 -3.93 6.32
N ARG A 139 4.62 -4.02 5.75
CA ARG A 139 3.54 -4.88 6.25
C ARG A 139 3.19 -6.01 5.27
N LYS A 140 4.14 -6.39 4.41
CA LYS A 140 3.96 -7.49 3.45
C LYS A 140 3.53 -8.78 4.17
N GLY A 141 2.45 -9.39 3.69
CA GLY A 141 1.91 -10.62 4.26
C GLY A 141 0.98 -10.44 5.48
N VAL A 142 0.80 -9.22 5.96
CA VAL A 142 -0.18 -8.91 7.00
C VAL A 142 -1.56 -8.80 6.34
N PRO A 143 -2.59 -9.53 6.82
CA PRO A 143 -3.94 -9.41 6.29
C PRO A 143 -4.51 -8.00 6.46
N LEU A 144 -5.34 -7.58 5.52
CA LEU A 144 -6.10 -6.33 5.65
C LEU A 144 -7.07 -6.44 6.83
N ASP A 145 -7.10 -5.38 7.64
CA ASP A 145 -7.93 -5.29 8.86
C ASP A 145 -8.46 -3.85 8.99
N TYR A 146 -9.12 -3.38 7.92
CA TYR A 146 -9.58 -2.00 7.81
C TYR A 146 -10.64 -1.66 8.88
N GLY A 147 -10.64 -0.40 9.32
CA GLY A 147 -11.49 0.09 10.40
C GLY A 147 -10.99 -0.23 11.80
N LYS A 148 -9.90 -0.99 11.96
CA LYS A 148 -9.30 -1.26 13.27
C LYS A 148 -8.74 0.02 13.90
N ARG A 149 -9.04 0.19 15.18
CA ARG A 149 -8.54 1.30 16.01
C ARG A 149 -7.20 0.96 16.65
#